data_713d7ce7a639e653e1ae4b950ed1a725
#
_entry.id   713d7ce7a639e653e1ae4b950ed1a725
#
_cell.length_a   1.000
_cell.length_b   1.000
_cell.length_c   1.000
_cell.angle_alpha   90.00
_cell.angle_beta   90.00
_cell.angle_gamma   90.00
#
_symmetry.space_group_name_H-M   'P 1'
#
loop_
_entity.id
_entity.type
_entity.pdbx_description
1 polymer ?
#
loop_
_entity_poly.entity_id
_entity_poly.type
_entity_poly.pdbx_seq_one_letter_code
_entity_poly.pdbx_strand_id
1 'polypeptide(L)'
;MKFQLLSLVSLLLTATTAAPSPAKPKTFDVMALRSASPIHFAQVSAAKSGLFLNLPAQNATCKGGQSSDHATFYVENEELVLYSCEGVKQKVFVDRSGMGQGIVGYITGDAPLPRYGELKGWKVDADQNLWFKDTALIACPSSIDGSWRIWLGLGLQTPGGNEGCLGFTARTLPNAKPVSCRYTQL
;
A
#
# COMPACT_ATOMS: atom_id res chain seq x y z
N MET A 1 73.50 -37.89 7.64
CA MET A 1 72.47 -37.17 8.35
C MET A 1 71.59 -36.43 7.35
N LYS A 2 70.34 -36.95 7.08
CA LYS A 2 69.41 -36.35 6.13
C LYS A 2 68.35 -35.66 6.99
N PHE A 3 68.26 -34.34 6.90
CA PHE A 3 67.17 -33.58 7.48
C PHE A 3 66.01 -33.51 6.49
N GLN A 4 64.86 -34.06 6.86
CA GLN A 4 63.58 -33.86 6.13
C GLN A 4 62.88 -32.63 6.73
N LEU A 5 62.64 -31.64 5.90
CA LEU A 5 61.77 -30.52 6.21
C LEU A 5 60.32 -30.94 5.92
N LEU A 6 59.48 -31.03 6.98
CA LEU A 6 58.03 -31.14 6.85
C LEU A 6 57.46 -29.76 6.63
N SER A 7 56.90 -29.56 5.46
CA SER A 7 56.14 -28.34 5.10
C SER A 7 54.68 -28.49 5.57
N LEU A 8 54.25 -27.72 6.56
CA LEU A 8 52.85 -27.63 7.03
C LEU A 8 52.12 -26.67 6.12
N VAL A 9 51.23 -27.20 5.27
CA VAL A 9 50.30 -26.41 4.45
C VAL A 9 49.06 -26.14 5.32
N SER A 10 48.90 -24.90 5.78
CA SER A 10 47.69 -24.44 6.51
C SER A 10 46.59 -24.12 5.51
N LEU A 11 45.52 -24.95 5.47
CA LEU A 11 44.28 -24.66 4.72
C LEU A 11 43.46 -23.63 5.47
N LEU A 12 43.40 -22.39 4.98
CA LEU A 12 42.47 -21.35 5.44
C LEU A 12 41.08 -21.64 4.86
N LEU A 13 40.15 -22.16 5.66
CA LEU A 13 38.74 -22.21 5.34
C LEU A 13 38.13 -20.80 5.47
N THR A 14 37.86 -20.14 4.34
CA THR A 14 37.07 -18.94 4.30
C THR A 14 35.59 -19.30 4.42
N ALA A 15 34.99 -19.06 5.57
CA ALA A 15 33.55 -19.18 5.76
C ALA A 15 32.87 -18.00 5.05
N THR A 16 32.24 -18.24 3.91
CA THR A 16 31.37 -17.28 3.25
C THR A 16 30.03 -17.23 4.00
N THR A 17 29.81 -16.19 4.80
CA THR A 17 28.51 -15.90 5.39
C THR A 17 27.57 -15.40 4.29
N ALA A 18 26.64 -16.24 3.83
CA ALA A 18 25.58 -15.81 2.94
C ALA A 18 24.72 -14.74 3.66
N ALA A 19 24.62 -13.54 3.08
CA ALA A 19 23.73 -12.51 3.58
C ALA A 19 22.27 -13.03 3.54
N PRO A 20 21.46 -12.79 4.60
CA PRO A 20 20.07 -13.23 4.59
C PRO A 20 19.32 -12.57 3.43
N SER A 21 18.64 -13.38 2.63
CA SER A 21 17.78 -12.90 1.55
C SER A 21 16.69 -12.00 2.15
N PRO A 22 16.38 -10.82 1.55
CA PRO A 22 15.35 -9.95 2.08
C PRO A 22 14.02 -10.70 2.19
N ALA A 23 13.43 -10.68 3.37
CA ALA A 23 12.14 -11.32 3.61
C ALA A 23 11.08 -10.68 2.72
N LYS A 24 10.22 -11.49 2.10
CA LYS A 24 9.10 -10.98 1.32
C LYS A 24 8.19 -10.14 2.21
N PRO A 25 7.67 -8.98 1.73
CA PRO A 25 6.77 -8.17 2.52
C PRO A 25 5.48 -8.94 2.84
N LYS A 26 4.91 -8.68 4.02
CA LYS A 26 3.58 -9.19 4.41
C LYS A 26 2.53 -8.41 3.64
N THR A 27 1.98 -9.02 2.61
CA THR A 27 0.97 -8.42 1.75
C THR A 27 -0.45 -8.64 2.25
N PHE A 28 -1.32 -7.68 1.99
CA PHE A 28 -2.73 -7.73 2.35
C PHE A 28 -3.58 -6.93 1.36
N ASP A 29 -4.86 -7.29 1.26
CA ASP A 29 -5.88 -6.50 0.61
C ASP A 29 -6.65 -5.72 1.68
N VAL A 30 -7.40 -4.68 1.30
CA VAL A 30 -8.16 -3.86 2.24
C VAL A 30 -9.64 -3.90 1.89
N MET A 31 -10.48 -4.17 2.89
CA MET A 31 -11.93 -4.24 2.77
C MET A 31 -12.60 -3.25 3.70
N ALA A 32 -13.62 -2.54 3.23
CA ALA A 32 -14.39 -1.61 4.02
C ALA A 32 -15.45 -2.35 4.86
N LEU A 33 -15.45 -2.11 6.18
CA LEU A 33 -16.49 -2.60 7.07
C LEU A 33 -17.34 -1.43 7.57
N ARG A 34 -18.58 -1.37 7.09
CA ARG A 34 -19.60 -0.42 7.54
C ARG A 34 -20.99 -1.02 7.29
N SER A 35 -21.58 -1.63 8.30
CA SER A 35 -22.88 -2.25 8.21
C SER A 35 -23.96 -1.30 7.68
N ALA A 36 -24.93 -1.85 6.96
CA ALA A 36 -26.07 -1.13 6.38
C ALA A 36 -25.68 0.04 5.48
N SER A 37 -24.60 -0.12 4.68
CA SER A 37 -24.16 0.91 3.74
C SER A 37 -23.73 0.30 2.40
N PRO A 38 -23.74 1.08 1.30
CA PRO A 38 -23.35 0.58 -0.02
C PRO A 38 -21.87 0.22 -0.16
N ILE A 39 -21.04 0.60 0.82
CA ILE A 39 -19.59 0.29 0.82
C ILE A 39 -19.22 -0.90 1.70
N HIS A 40 -20.21 -1.56 2.33
CA HIS A 40 -19.93 -2.71 3.19
C HIS A 40 -19.39 -3.88 2.37
N PHE A 41 -18.24 -4.43 2.81
CA PHE A 41 -17.46 -5.46 2.13
C PHE A 41 -16.83 -5.07 0.79
N ALA A 42 -16.90 -3.79 0.40
CA ALA A 42 -16.19 -3.32 -0.77
C ALA A 42 -14.67 -3.39 -0.56
N GLN A 43 -13.94 -3.93 -1.52
CA GLN A 43 -12.49 -3.96 -1.52
C GLN A 43 -11.93 -2.66 -2.09
N VAL A 44 -10.73 -2.28 -1.61
CA VAL A 44 -10.05 -1.08 -2.07
C VAL A 44 -9.39 -1.34 -3.42
N SER A 45 -9.71 -0.52 -4.41
CA SER A 45 -9.07 -0.48 -5.73
C SER A 45 -8.17 0.75 -5.83
N ALA A 46 -7.17 0.71 -6.72
CA ALA A 46 -6.26 1.82 -6.98
C ALA A 46 -6.26 2.18 -8.47
N ALA A 47 -6.59 3.42 -8.80
CA ALA A 47 -6.59 3.93 -10.17
C ALA A 47 -6.38 5.45 -10.18
N LYS A 48 -5.84 5.99 -11.30
CA LYS A 48 -5.71 7.44 -11.53
C LYS A 48 -5.18 8.20 -10.32
N SER A 49 -4.09 7.67 -9.72
CA SER A 49 -3.44 8.21 -8.52
C SER A 49 -4.33 8.32 -7.27
N GLY A 50 -5.47 7.62 -7.19
CA GLY A 50 -6.40 7.60 -6.06
C GLY A 50 -6.74 6.19 -5.57
N LEU A 51 -7.34 6.11 -4.37
CA LEU A 51 -7.89 4.87 -3.83
C LEU A 51 -9.42 4.95 -3.80
N PHE A 52 -10.08 3.85 -4.13
CA PHE A 52 -11.53 3.82 -4.31
C PHE A 52 -12.17 2.56 -3.73
N LEU A 53 -13.45 2.66 -3.37
CA LEU A 53 -14.34 1.53 -3.12
C LEU A 53 -15.37 1.45 -4.26
N ASN A 54 -15.82 0.24 -4.59
CA ASN A 54 -16.80 0.00 -5.65
C ASN A 54 -16.37 0.56 -7.02
N LEU A 55 -15.08 0.58 -7.33
CA LEU A 55 -14.61 0.93 -8.67
C LEU A 55 -14.79 -0.28 -9.58
N PRO A 56 -15.58 -0.18 -10.67
CA PRO A 56 -15.87 -1.32 -11.54
C PRO A 56 -14.62 -1.95 -12.19
N ALA A 57 -13.62 -1.12 -12.52
CA ALA A 57 -12.35 -1.59 -13.08
C ALA A 57 -11.21 -0.65 -12.71
N GLN A 58 -10.19 -1.16 -12.05
CA GLN A 58 -9.00 -0.36 -11.71
C GLN A 58 -8.01 -0.19 -12.86
N ASN A 59 -8.17 -0.97 -13.93
CA ASN A 59 -7.34 -0.93 -15.16
C ASN A 59 -5.83 -1.01 -14.85
N ALA A 60 -5.45 -1.78 -13.83
CA ALA A 60 -4.06 -2.02 -13.48
C ALA A 60 -3.42 -3.00 -14.47
N THR A 61 -2.14 -2.78 -14.79
CA THR A 61 -1.34 -3.74 -15.57
C THR A 61 -0.68 -4.72 -14.61
N CYS A 62 -1.05 -5.99 -14.70
CA CYS A 62 -0.57 -7.02 -13.80
C CYS A 62 0.35 -8.01 -14.50
N LYS A 63 1.29 -8.60 -13.74
CA LYS A 63 2.26 -9.56 -14.23
C LYS A 63 1.57 -10.80 -14.83
N GLY A 64 2.06 -11.23 -16.01
CA GLY A 64 1.54 -12.43 -16.68
C GLY A 64 0.14 -12.27 -17.26
N GLY A 65 -0.35 -11.04 -17.48
CA GLY A 65 -1.68 -10.80 -18.03
C GLY A 65 -2.82 -11.13 -17.05
N GLN A 66 -2.52 -11.33 -15.77
CA GLN A 66 -3.54 -11.52 -14.74
C GLN A 66 -4.35 -10.23 -14.58
N SER A 67 -5.59 -10.36 -14.14
CA SER A 67 -6.43 -9.23 -13.74
C SER A 67 -6.68 -9.27 -12.25
N SER A 68 -6.80 -8.10 -11.64
CA SER A 68 -7.27 -7.93 -10.27
C SER A 68 -8.19 -6.72 -10.24
N ASP A 69 -9.33 -6.84 -9.61
CA ASP A 69 -10.33 -5.79 -9.43
C ASP A 69 -10.13 -5.00 -8.13
N HIS A 70 -9.16 -5.40 -7.32
CA HIS A 70 -8.75 -4.72 -6.09
C HIS A 70 -7.24 -4.59 -6.00
N ALA A 71 -6.78 -3.69 -5.13
CA ALA A 71 -5.37 -3.40 -4.90
C ALA A 71 -4.83 -4.22 -3.73
N THR A 72 -3.61 -4.75 -3.89
CA THR A 72 -2.85 -5.39 -2.82
C THR A 72 -1.78 -4.45 -2.30
N PHE A 73 -1.59 -4.43 -0.99
CA PHE A 73 -0.73 -3.52 -0.27
C PHE A 73 0.26 -4.24 0.64
N TYR A 74 1.26 -3.51 1.09
CA TYR A 74 2.09 -3.83 2.25
C TYR A 74 2.51 -2.55 2.96
N VAL A 75 2.90 -2.65 4.23
CA VAL A 75 3.48 -1.54 5.00
C VAL A 75 4.96 -1.81 5.19
N GLU A 76 5.79 -0.84 4.84
CA GLU A 76 7.24 -0.85 5.01
C GLU A 76 7.70 0.50 5.57
N ASN A 77 8.35 0.51 6.74
CA ASN A 77 8.84 1.74 7.39
C ASN A 77 7.75 2.82 7.56
N GLU A 78 6.54 2.41 7.98
CA GLU A 78 5.33 3.24 8.11
C GLU A 78 4.81 3.82 6.78
N GLU A 79 5.32 3.40 5.64
CA GLU A 79 4.80 3.74 4.31
C GLU A 79 3.86 2.64 3.82
N LEU A 80 2.67 3.01 3.34
CA LEU A 80 1.76 2.10 2.65
C LEU A 80 2.13 2.06 1.17
N VAL A 81 2.42 0.86 0.68
CA VAL A 81 2.91 0.65 -0.68
C VAL A 81 1.99 -0.30 -1.42
N LEU A 82 1.64 0.04 -2.65
CA LEU A 82 0.95 -0.84 -3.58
C LEU A 82 1.89 -1.95 -4.05
N TYR A 83 1.43 -3.20 -4.00
CA TYR A 83 2.29 -4.35 -4.31
C TYR A 83 2.60 -4.45 -5.80
N SER A 84 3.89 -4.30 -6.13
CA SER A 84 4.43 -4.49 -7.48
C SER A 84 5.79 -5.18 -7.41
N CYS A 85 6.05 -6.12 -8.33
CA CYS A 85 7.35 -6.78 -8.50
C CYS A 85 8.26 -6.07 -9.52
N GLU A 86 7.80 -4.98 -10.15
CA GLU A 86 8.53 -4.33 -11.26
C GLU A 86 9.58 -3.31 -10.81
N GLY A 87 9.96 -3.33 -9.54
CA GLY A 87 11.02 -2.48 -8.99
C GLY A 87 10.62 -1.02 -8.73
N VAL A 88 9.56 -0.52 -9.34
CA VAL A 88 9.07 0.85 -9.15
C VAL A 88 7.96 0.85 -8.08
N LYS A 89 8.25 1.42 -6.92
CA LYS A 89 7.28 1.49 -5.82
C LYS A 89 6.20 2.54 -6.10
N GLN A 90 4.94 2.21 -5.85
CA GLN A 90 3.83 3.16 -5.80
C GLN A 90 3.45 3.35 -4.34
N LYS A 91 3.70 4.57 -3.81
CA LYS A 91 3.57 4.89 -2.38
C LYS A 91 2.34 5.74 -2.14
N VAL A 92 1.53 5.34 -1.17
CA VAL A 92 0.32 6.06 -0.78
C VAL A 92 0.69 7.21 0.14
N PHE A 93 0.19 8.40 -0.18
CA PHE A 93 0.33 9.61 0.64
C PHE A 93 -1.02 10.08 1.15
N VAL A 94 -0.97 10.91 2.18
CA VAL A 94 -2.12 11.67 2.71
C VAL A 94 -1.74 13.13 2.78
N ASP A 95 -2.61 14.04 2.35
CA ASP A 95 -2.45 15.48 2.56
C ASP A 95 -3.52 15.99 3.54
N ARG A 96 -3.07 16.30 4.77
CA ARG A 96 -3.92 16.80 5.86
C ARG A 96 -3.96 18.31 5.97
N SER A 97 -3.33 19.03 5.05
CA SER A 97 -3.37 20.49 5.02
C SER A 97 -4.78 21.03 4.77
N GLY A 98 -4.98 22.32 5.01
CA GLY A 98 -6.26 22.97 4.72
C GLY A 98 -6.68 22.88 3.25
N MET A 99 -5.73 22.73 2.32
CA MET A 99 -6.02 22.52 0.90
C MET A 99 -6.23 21.06 0.56
N GLY A 100 -5.48 20.15 1.18
CA GLY A 100 -5.59 18.70 0.95
C GLY A 100 -6.79 18.05 1.63
N GLN A 101 -7.23 18.59 2.78
CA GLN A 101 -8.45 18.16 3.51
C GLN A 101 -8.55 16.66 3.77
N GLY A 102 -7.41 15.97 3.83
CA GLY A 102 -7.36 14.51 4.03
C GLY A 102 -7.37 13.70 2.74
N ILE A 103 -7.07 14.29 1.59
CA ILE A 103 -6.97 13.54 0.33
C ILE A 103 -5.96 12.40 0.46
N VAL A 104 -6.35 11.21 0.02
CA VAL A 104 -5.49 10.04 -0.09
C VAL A 104 -5.20 9.78 -1.57
N GLY A 105 -3.94 9.62 -1.90
CA GLY A 105 -3.50 9.33 -3.26
C GLY A 105 -2.20 8.52 -3.26
N TYR A 106 -1.65 8.24 -4.44
CA TYR A 106 -0.35 7.60 -4.55
C TYR A 106 0.52 8.23 -5.63
N ILE A 107 1.82 8.16 -5.40
CA ILE A 107 2.86 8.55 -6.35
C ILE A 107 3.63 7.31 -6.82
N THR A 108 4.26 7.39 -7.97
CA THR A 108 5.05 6.28 -8.55
C THR A 108 6.52 6.67 -8.67
N GLY A 109 7.39 5.82 -8.14
CA GLY A 109 8.84 6.00 -8.19
C GLY A 109 9.27 7.32 -7.57
N ASP A 110 10.05 8.09 -8.33
CA ASP A 110 10.60 9.38 -7.92
C ASP A 110 9.70 10.58 -8.29
N ALA A 111 8.42 10.32 -8.61
CA ALA A 111 7.46 11.41 -8.85
C ALA A 111 7.38 12.32 -7.61
N PRO A 112 7.32 13.65 -7.80
CA PRO A 112 7.31 14.58 -6.70
C PRO A 112 6.08 14.36 -5.81
N LEU A 113 6.32 14.32 -4.50
CA LEU A 113 5.26 14.29 -3.52
C LEU A 113 4.54 15.65 -3.53
N PRO A 114 3.19 15.69 -3.44
CA PRO A 114 2.48 16.95 -3.22
C PRO A 114 3.05 17.72 -2.03
N ARG A 115 3.04 19.05 -2.09
CA ARG A 115 3.73 19.95 -1.13
C ARG A 115 3.50 19.59 0.35
N TYR A 116 2.31 19.11 0.70
CA TYR A 116 1.94 18.72 2.06
C TYR A 116 1.62 17.23 2.19
N GLY A 117 2.05 16.45 1.20
CA GLY A 117 1.87 14.99 1.22
C GLY A 117 2.73 14.34 2.30
N GLU A 118 2.13 13.45 3.06
CA GLU A 118 2.77 12.66 4.10
C GLU A 118 2.75 11.18 3.70
N LEU A 119 3.91 10.54 3.63
CA LEU A 119 4.02 9.10 3.32
C LEU A 119 3.99 8.23 4.57
N LYS A 120 4.53 8.73 5.69
CA LYS A 120 4.73 7.95 6.92
C LYS A 120 3.62 8.17 7.96
N GLY A 121 3.27 7.09 8.62
CA GLY A 121 2.24 7.05 9.65
C GLY A 121 1.19 5.97 9.40
N TRP A 122 1.39 5.14 8.36
CA TRP A 122 0.55 3.99 8.09
C TRP A 122 0.90 2.83 9.01
N LYS A 123 -0.11 2.22 9.61
CA LYS A 123 0.05 1.03 10.43
C LYS A 123 -1.16 0.11 10.32
N VAL A 124 -0.93 -1.18 10.53
CA VAL A 124 -1.98 -2.17 10.76
C VAL A 124 -1.96 -2.49 12.26
N ASP A 125 -3.10 -2.35 12.93
CA ASP A 125 -3.24 -2.61 14.35
C ASP A 125 -3.36 -4.12 14.68
N ALA A 126 -3.47 -4.45 15.96
CA ALA A 126 -3.62 -5.82 16.43
C ALA A 126 -4.93 -6.48 15.92
N ASP A 127 -5.95 -5.69 15.68
CA ASP A 127 -7.25 -6.13 15.15
C ASP A 127 -7.27 -6.19 13.63
N GLN A 128 -6.10 -6.07 12.96
CA GLN A 128 -5.97 -6.09 11.51
C GLN A 128 -6.71 -4.94 10.81
N ASN A 129 -6.74 -3.75 11.38
CA ASN A 129 -7.29 -2.56 10.75
C ASN A 129 -6.16 -1.62 10.31
N LEU A 130 -6.32 -1.02 9.13
CA LEU A 130 -5.37 -0.06 8.58
C LEU A 130 -5.70 1.35 9.05
N TRP A 131 -4.69 2.06 9.56
CA TRP A 131 -4.78 3.43 10.08
C TRP A 131 -3.68 4.30 9.51
N PHE A 132 -3.95 5.60 9.45
CA PHE A 132 -2.92 6.62 9.25
C PHE A 132 -2.88 7.56 10.46
N LYS A 133 -1.77 7.53 11.24
CA LYS A 133 -1.58 8.34 12.46
C LYS A 133 -2.82 8.31 13.37
N ASP A 134 -3.30 7.12 13.67
CA ASP A 134 -4.49 6.85 14.51
C ASP A 134 -5.82 7.44 13.99
N THR A 135 -5.85 7.85 12.72
CA THR A 135 -7.03 8.40 12.07
C THR A 135 -7.63 7.38 11.10
N ALA A 136 -8.95 7.19 11.18
CA ALA A 136 -9.69 6.29 10.31
C ALA A 136 -9.87 6.87 8.90
N LEU A 137 -10.16 5.98 7.96
CA LEU A 137 -10.52 6.35 6.59
C LEU A 137 -12.02 6.61 6.45
N ILE A 138 -12.35 7.45 5.50
CA ILE A 138 -13.72 7.70 5.03
C ILE A 138 -13.78 7.49 3.52
N ALA A 139 -14.96 7.24 2.99
CA ALA A 139 -15.18 7.15 1.54
C ALA A 139 -16.30 8.12 1.14
N CYS A 140 -16.05 8.88 0.08
CA CYS A 140 -16.98 9.88 -0.45
C CYS A 140 -17.53 9.41 -1.79
N PRO A 141 -18.87 9.48 -2.00
CA PRO A 141 -19.54 8.97 -3.19
C PRO A 141 -19.30 9.84 -4.44
N SER A 142 -19.93 9.44 -5.54
CA SER A 142 -19.97 10.19 -6.80
C SER A 142 -18.60 10.50 -7.41
N SER A 143 -17.63 9.61 -7.22
CA SER A 143 -16.32 9.68 -7.84
C SER A 143 -16.32 9.02 -9.22
N ILE A 144 -15.15 8.72 -9.78
CA ILE A 144 -15.02 8.13 -11.11
C ILE A 144 -15.87 6.85 -11.23
N ASP A 145 -16.57 6.69 -12.34
CA ASP A 145 -17.38 5.51 -12.66
C ASP A 145 -18.38 5.10 -11.54
N GLY A 146 -18.89 6.07 -10.78
CA GLY A 146 -19.82 5.85 -9.66
C GLY A 146 -19.17 5.29 -8.40
N SER A 147 -17.84 5.21 -8.35
CA SER A 147 -17.09 4.72 -7.18
C SER A 147 -17.10 5.71 -6.01
N TRP A 148 -16.55 5.27 -4.89
CA TRP A 148 -16.35 6.05 -3.67
C TRP A 148 -14.87 6.31 -3.47
N ARG A 149 -14.46 7.58 -3.54
CA ARG A 149 -13.05 7.94 -3.31
C ARG A 149 -12.71 7.90 -1.82
N ILE A 150 -11.55 7.35 -1.49
CA ILE A 150 -11.06 7.26 -0.11
C ILE A 150 -10.35 8.54 0.29
N TRP A 151 -10.65 9.00 1.51
CA TRP A 151 -10.06 10.14 2.19
C TRP A 151 -9.68 9.76 3.63
N LEU A 152 -8.86 10.59 4.28
CA LEU A 152 -8.64 10.50 5.73
C LEU A 152 -9.73 11.26 6.48
N GLY A 153 -10.27 10.66 7.53
CA GLY A 153 -11.39 11.24 8.30
C GLY A 153 -10.95 12.33 9.27
N LEU A 154 -10.75 13.55 8.80
CA LEU A 154 -10.31 14.70 9.61
C LEU A 154 -11.45 15.41 10.35
N GLY A 155 -12.66 14.87 10.38
CA GLY A 155 -13.82 15.50 11.01
C GLY A 155 -14.45 16.62 10.17
N LEU A 156 -14.03 16.78 8.91
CA LEU A 156 -14.65 17.73 7.98
C LEU A 156 -15.97 17.17 7.45
N GLN A 157 -16.99 18.00 7.36
CA GLN A 157 -18.29 17.57 6.83
C GLN A 157 -18.24 17.30 5.33
N THR A 158 -17.51 18.13 4.58
CA THR A 158 -17.41 18.06 3.11
C THR A 158 -15.96 18.13 2.65
N PRO A 159 -15.13 17.09 2.89
CA PRO A 159 -13.73 17.11 2.48
C PRO A 159 -13.64 17.21 0.95
N GLY A 160 -12.86 18.18 0.45
CA GLY A 160 -12.75 18.45 -0.99
C GLY A 160 -14.07 18.84 -1.66
N GLY A 161 -15.05 19.32 -0.89
CA GLY A 161 -16.41 19.63 -1.39
C GLY A 161 -17.31 18.40 -1.58
N ASN A 162 -16.88 17.22 -1.14
CA ASN A 162 -17.69 15.99 -1.27
C ASN A 162 -18.71 15.89 -0.15
N GLU A 163 -19.94 15.56 -0.50
CA GLU A 163 -21.05 15.32 0.44
C GLU A 163 -21.32 13.82 0.60
N GLY A 164 -22.00 13.44 1.69
CA GLY A 164 -22.42 12.06 1.92
C GLY A 164 -21.27 11.08 2.18
N CYS A 165 -20.12 11.56 2.63
CA CYS A 165 -18.98 10.70 2.97
C CYS A 165 -19.31 9.80 4.17
N LEU A 166 -18.84 8.56 4.12
CA LEU A 166 -19.07 7.53 5.13
C LEU A 166 -17.74 7.08 5.74
N GLY A 167 -17.63 7.14 7.08
CA GLY A 167 -16.53 6.48 7.79
C GLY A 167 -16.63 4.96 7.70
N PHE A 168 -15.52 4.26 7.65
CA PHE A 168 -15.49 2.80 7.64
C PHE A 168 -14.26 2.26 8.37
N THR A 169 -14.33 1.02 8.82
CA THR A 169 -13.15 0.29 9.30
C THR A 169 -12.45 -0.32 8.10
N ALA A 170 -11.19 0.06 7.88
CA ALA A 170 -10.36 -0.47 6.80
C ALA A 170 -9.72 -1.80 7.24
N ARG A 171 -10.44 -2.91 7.10
CA ARG A 171 -10.00 -4.25 7.48
C ARG A 171 -8.95 -4.77 6.50
N THR A 172 -7.79 -5.19 7.00
CA THR A 172 -6.79 -5.89 6.20
C THR A 172 -7.08 -7.38 6.12
N LEU A 173 -6.92 -7.94 4.94
CA LEU A 173 -7.07 -9.36 4.65
C LEU A 173 -5.71 -9.89 4.19
N PRO A 174 -5.02 -10.74 4.97
CA PRO A 174 -3.72 -11.28 4.56
C PRO A 174 -3.78 -11.96 3.20
N ASN A 175 -2.90 -11.56 2.27
CA ASN A 175 -2.82 -12.11 0.92
C ASN A 175 -1.49 -12.83 0.72
N ALA A 176 -1.50 -14.17 0.80
CA ALA A 176 -0.30 -15.00 0.66
C ALA A 176 0.13 -15.21 -0.82
N LYS A 177 -0.74 -14.90 -1.77
CA LYS A 177 -0.50 -15.08 -3.22
C LYS A 177 -0.83 -13.78 -3.98
N PRO A 178 -0.14 -12.67 -3.66
CA PRO A 178 -0.45 -11.38 -4.25
C PRO A 178 -0.16 -11.35 -5.74
N VAL A 179 -1.04 -10.72 -6.51
CA VAL A 179 -0.82 -10.40 -7.91
C VAL A 179 -0.05 -9.08 -7.98
N SER A 180 1.11 -9.12 -8.65
CA SER A 180 1.93 -7.92 -8.84
C SER A 180 1.33 -7.06 -9.94
N CYS A 181 0.90 -5.86 -9.60
CA CYS A 181 0.27 -4.94 -10.53
C CYS A 181 0.93 -3.54 -10.50
N ARG A 182 0.88 -2.85 -11.62
CA ARG A 182 1.17 -1.42 -11.73
C ARG A 182 -0.15 -0.69 -11.94
N TYR A 183 -0.46 0.22 -11.05
CA TYR A 183 -1.71 0.96 -11.02
C TYR A 183 -1.60 2.26 -11.83
N THR A 184 -2.73 2.68 -12.44
CA THR A 184 -2.76 3.84 -13.35
C THR A 184 -2.58 5.16 -12.60
N GLN A 185 -1.99 6.15 -13.29
CA GLN A 185 -1.81 7.53 -12.80
C GLN A 185 -2.63 8.51 -13.64
N LEU A 186 -2.81 9.71 -13.10
CA LEU A 186 -3.34 10.87 -13.85
C LEU A 186 -2.30 11.38 -14.83
#